data_a6fed8a4645cba12a6f0f74b0bf4a564
#
_entry.id   a6fed8a4645cba12a6f0f74b0bf4a564
#
_cell.length_a   1.000
_cell.length_b   1.000
_cell.length_c   1.000
_cell.angle_alpha   90.00
_cell.angle_beta   90.00
_cell.angle_gamma   90.00
#
_symmetry.space_group_name_H-M   'P 1'
#
loop_
_entity.id
_entity.type
_entity.pdbx_description
1 polymer ?
#
loop_
_entity_poly.entity_id
_entity_poly.type
_entity_poly.pdbx_seq_one_letter_code
_entity_poly.pdbx_strand_id
1 'polypeptide(L)'
;MSARWKRMTLTGWGRSSRAVVDAGRPERVGEARQLLAAVGPEGIIAHGAGRSYGDVALNDGGRVLLTRRLDRILAFDPATGELVAEPGVTFADLLRIFLPRRFLVPVTPGTAFATLGGAVANDVHGKNHDRAGSFGDHVLWLDLLLPSGEIVRVSPQERPELFAATIGGLGLTGVVLAVALRLFRVPSPAVTVQERRVGDLDEFLAVLAEQRAQATYSVGWIDALARGRILGRGVLELAEP
;
A
#
# COMPACT_ATOMS: atom_id res chain seq x y z
N MET A 1 11.26 -27.88 -10.87
CA MET A 1 10.14 -27.54 -11.81
C MET A 1 10.55 -26.30 -12.58
N SER A 2 10.34 -26.27 -13.91
CA SER A 2 10.63 -25.09 -14.73
C SER A 2 9.76 -23.93 -14.31
N ALA A 3 10.32 -22.73 -14.20
CA ALA A 3 9.60 -21.48 -13.94
C ALA A 3 8.47 -21.31 -14.98
N ARG A 4 7.24 -21.22 -14.49
CA ARG A 4 6.07 -21.22 -15.39
C ARG A 4 5.65 -19.78 -15.66
N TRP A 5 5.92 -19.32 -16.89
CA TRP A 5 5.48 -18.02 -17.40
C TRP A 5 4.18 -18.17 -18.17
N LYS A 6 3.29 -17.19 -18.03
CA LYS A 6 2.04 -17.12 -18.78
C LYS A 6 1.93 -15.75 -19.44
N ARG A 7 1.80 -15.73 -20.76
CA ARG A 7 1.55 -14.50 -21.50
C ARG A 7 0.14 -13.98 -21.21
N MET A 8 0.04 -12.72 -20.83
CA MET A 8 -1.24 -12.08 -20.50
C MET A 8 -1.16 -10.56 -20.65
N THR A 9 -2.33 -9.93 -20.72
CA THR A 9 -2.45 -8.46 -20.70
C THR A 9 -2.75 -7.99 -19.29
N LEU A 10 -1.98 -7.02 -18.81
CA LEU A 10 -2.20 -6.32 -17.55
C LEU A 10 -2.58 -4.86 -17.79
N THR A 11 -3.28 -4.27 -16.83
CA THR A 11 -3.63 -2.84 -16.80
C THR A 11 -3.44 -2.31 -15.40
N GLY A 12 -3.17 -1.00 -15.27
CA GLY A 12 -3.34 -0.30 -14.01
C GLY A 12 -4.83 -0.09 -13.67
N TRP A 13 -5.09 0.50 -12.50
CA TRP A 13 -6.46 0.77 -12.00
C TRP A 13 -7.30 1.60 -12.99
N GLY A 14 -6.72 2.68 -13.54
CA GLY A 14 -7.40 3.57 -14.48
C GLY A 14 -7.66 2.98 -15.86
N ARG A 15 -7.09 1.80 -16.18
CA ARG A 15 -7.18 1.12 -17.48
C ARG A 15 -6.73 1.97 -18.68
N SER A 16 -6.02 3.07 -18.43
CA SER A 16 -5.49 3.97 -19.46
C SER A 16 -4.28 3.37 -20.18
N SER A 17 -3.51 2.54 -19.47
CA SER A 17 -2.33 1.84 -20.01
C SER A 17 -2.53 0.34 -19.98
N ARG A 18 -2.01 -0.35 -21.00
CA ARG A 18 -2.03 -1.82 -21.13
C ARG A 18 -0.64 -2.30 -21.46
N ALA A 19 -0.27 -3.46 -20.94
CA ALA A 19 0.99 -4.13 -21.23
C ALA A 19 0.75 -5.61 -21.51
N VAL A 20 1.41 -6.15 -22.53
CA VAL A 20 1.43 -7.59 -22.82
C VAL A 20 2.72 -8.14 -22.21
N VAL A 21 2.59 -8.95 -21.19
CA VAL A 21 3.69 -9.40 -20.35
C VAL A 21 3.77 -10.93 -20.26
N ASP A 22 4.94 -11.45 -19.94
CA ASP A 22 5.08 -12.81 -19.45
C ASP A 22 5.03 -12.78 -17.91
N ALA A 23 3.94 -13.27 -17.34
CA ALA A 23 3.65 -13.22 -15.92
C ALA A 23 4.02 -14.53 -15.21
N GLY A 24 4.83 -14.45 -14.16
CA GLY A 24 5.11 -15.52 -13.21
C GLY A 24 4.31 -15.30 -11.93
N ARG A 25 3.74 -16.35 -11.36
CA ARG A 25 2.91 -16.27 -10.15
C ARG A 25 3.43 -17.22 -9.08
N PRO A 26 4.38 -16.78 -8.26
CA PRO A 26 4.90 -17.60 -7.16
C PRO A 26 3.86 -17.74 -6.03
N GLU A 27 3.89 -18.90 -5.39
CA GLU A 27 3.13 -19.19 -4.16
C GLU A 27 4.07 -19.35 -2.95
N ARG A 28 5.39 -19.35 -3.21
CA ARG A 28 6.45 -19.46 -2.19
C ARG A 28 7.65 -18.60 -2.58
N VAL A 29 8.41 -18.17 -1.58
CA VAL A 29 9.63 -17.38 -1.74
C VAL A 29 10.65 -18.07 -2.67
N GLY A 30 10.81 -19.39 -2.54
CA GLY A 30 11.72 -20.16 -3.42
C GLY A 30 11.33 -20.09 -4.89
N GLU A 31 10.03 -20.08 -5.20
CA GLU A 31 9.54 -19.91 -6.57
C GLU A 31 9.79 -18.50 -7.09
N ALA A 32 9.62 -17.46 -6.24
CA ALA A 32 9.95 -16.09 -6.62
C ALA A 32 11.44 -15.95 -7.01
N ARG A 33 12.34 -16.58 -6.24
CA ARG A 33 13.78 -16.62 -6.57
C ARG A 33 14.05 -17.34 -7.89
N GLN A 34 13.40 -18.47 -8.15
CA GLN A 34 13.55 -19.22 -9.40
C GLN A 34 13.06 -18.43 -10.61
N LEU A 35 11.92 -17.73 -10.46
CA LEU A 35 11.39 -16.87 -11.50
C LEU A 35 12.34 -15.69 -11.78
N LEU A 36 12.87 -15.05 -10.74
CA LEU A 36 13.83 -13.96 -10.89
C LEU A 36 15.10 -14.43 -11.60
N ALA A 37 15.65 -15.58 -11.23
CA ALA A 37 16.86 -16.14 -11.84
C ALA A 37 16.70 -16.47 -13.34
N ALA A 38 15.47 -16.59 -13.83
CA ALA A 38 15.16 -16.86 -15.23
C ALA A 38 14.94 -15.59 -16.06
N VAL A 39 15.09 -14.39 -15.46
CA VAL A 39 14.84 -13.09 -16.12
C VAL A 39 16.03 -12.71 -16.98
N GLY A 40 15.75 -12.26 -18.20
CA GLY A 40 16.73 -11.72 -19.15
C GLY A 40 16.83 -10.18 -19.06
N PRO A 41 17.39 -9.56 -20.10
CA PRO A 41 17.61 -8.11 -20.15
C PRO A 41 16.31 -7.28 -20.15
N GLU A 42 15.17 -7.89 -20.46
CA GLU A 42 13.84 -7.27 -20.42
C GLU A 42 13.42 -6.85 -19.00
N GLY A 43 14.12 -7.34 -17.97
CA GLY A 43 13.85 -7.06 -16.59
C GLY A 43 12.54 -7.67 -16.07
N ILE A 44 12.25 -7.42 -14.79
CA ILE A 44 11.03 -7.86 -14.12
C ILE A 44 10.55 -6.79 -13.14
N ILE A 45 9.23 -6.64 -13.02
CA ILE A 45 8.60 -5.82 -11.98
C ILE A 45 7.65 -6.65 -11.14
N ALA A 46 7.56 -6.35 -9.84
CA ALA A 46 6.55 -6.92 -8.97
C ALA A 46 5.19 -6.25 -9.21
N HIS A 47 4.13 -7.06 -9.25
CA HIS A 47 2.76 -6.60 -9.44
C HIS A 47 1.87 -7.16 -8.34
N GLY A 48 1.30 -6.29 -7.51
CA GLY A 48 0.38 -6.64 -6.44
C GLY A 48 -1.04 -6.85 -6.94
N ALA A 49 -1.98 -6.00 -6.49
CA ALA A 49 -3.39 -6.07 -6.88
C ALA A 49 -3.78 -5.13 -8.03
N GLY A 50 -2.82 -4.47 -8.69
CA GLY A 50 -3.07 -3.57 -9.81
C GLY A 50 -3.90 -2.34 -9.42
N ARG A 51 -3.65 -1.76 -8.23
CA ARG A 51 -4.41 -0.61 -7.71
C ARG A 51 -3.71 0.73 -7.96
N SER A 52 -2.54 0.72 -8.59
CA SER A 52 -1.84 1.93 -9.02
C SER A 52 -2.42 2.48 -10.33
N TYR A 53 -2.33 3.80 -10.50
CA TYR A 53 -2.69 4.47 -11.75
C TYR A 53 -1.56 4.36 -12.78
N GLY A 54 -1.90 4.62 -14.04
CA GLY A 54 -0.92 4.61 -15.13
C GLY A 54 -0.32 3.22 -15.37
N ASP A 55 0.98 3.20 -15.58
CA ASP A 55 1.79 2.05 -15.96
C ASP A 55 2.75 1.55 -14.85
N VAL A 56 2.65 2.07 -13.64
CA VAL A 56 3.58 1.90 -12.52
C VAL A 56 4.02 0.44 -12.27
N ALA A 57 3.14 -0.53 -12.41
CA ALA A 57 3.46 -1.95 -12.18
C ALA A 57 3.33 -2.77 -13.48
N LEU A 58 3.57 -2.14 -14.63
CA LEU A 58 3.52 -2.76 -15.95
C LEU A 58 4.94 -2.81 -16.54
N ASN A 59 5.19 -3.83 -17.38
CA ASN A 59 6.46 -4.00 -18.09
C ASN A 59 6.14 -4.57 -19.48
N ASP A 60 5.76 -3.70 -20.41
CA ASP A 60 5.32 -4.13 -21.75
C ASP A 60 6.44 -4.85 -22.50
N GLY A 61 6.13 -6.03 -23.03
CA GLY A 61 7.09 -6.93 -23.67
C GLY A 61 8.03 -7.65 -22.68
N GLY A 62 8.04 -7.29 -21.39
CA GLY A 62 8.91 -7.86 -20.37
C GLY A 62 8.17 -8.81 -19.42
N ARG A 63 8.78 -9.04 -18.25
CA ARG A 63 8.28 -9.98 -17.25
C ARG A 63 7.68 -9.29 -16.04
N VAL A 64 6.66 -9.93 -15.46
CA VAL A 64 5.97 -9.45 -14.26
C VAL A 64 5.85 -10.57 -13.25
N LEU A 65 6.16 -10.28 -11.99
CA LEU A 65 5.97 -11.19 -10.87
C LEU A 65 4.66 -10.85 -10.15
N LEU A 66 3.65 -11.70 -10.29
CA LEU A 66 2.35 -11.52 -9.63
C LEU A 66 2.43 -11.98 -8.18
N THR A 67 2.60 -11.04 -7.26
CA THR A 67 2.86 -11.32 -5.84
C THR A 67 1.62 -11.65 -5.01
N ARG A 68 0.42 -11.58 -5.57
CA ARG A 68 -0.86 -11.79 -4.87
C ARG A 68 -1.02 -13.14 -4.16
N ARG A 69 -0.22 -14.16 -4.53
CA ARG A 69 -0.23 -15.48 -3.89
C ARG A 69 0.82 -15.65 -2.78
N LEU A 70 1.66 -14.65 -2.59
CA LEU A 70 2.49 -14.51 -1.39
C LEU A 70 1.63 -13.72 -0.37
N ASP A 71 0.66 -14.39 0.26
CA ASP A 71 -0.43 -13.75 1.02
C ASP A 71 -0.60 -14.31 2.45
N ARG A 72 0.47 -14.85 3.02
CA ARG A 72 0.45 -15.42 4.36
C ARG A 72 0.74 -14.36 5.42
N ILE A 73 0.04 -14.49 6.56
CA ILE A 73 0.48 -13.90 7.84
C ILE A 73 1.57 -14.83 8.39
N LEU A 74 2.76 -14.30 8.59
CA LEU A 74 3.93 -15.07 9.03
C LEU A 74 4.10 -15.08 10.54
N ALA A 75 3.87 -13.94 11.19
CA ALA A 75 3.90 -13.82 12.65
C ALA A 75 3.02 -12.65 13.11
N PHE A 76 2.54 -12.72 14.35
CA PHE A 76 1.87 -11.62 15.03
C PHE A 76 2.10 -11.74 16.54
N ASP A 77 2.59 -10.66 17.13
CA ASP A 77 2.71 -10.53 18.59
C ASP A 77 1.64 -9.58 19.13
N PRO A 78 0.64 -10.08 19.87
CA PRO A 78 -0.42 -9.25 20.43
C PRO A 78 0.05 -8.33 21.58
N ALA A 79 1.21 -8.57 22.16
CA ALA A 79 1.75 -7.73 23.22
C ALA A 79 2.33 -6.42 22.65
N THR A 80 3.05 -6.50 21.55
CA THR A 80 3.71 -5.36 20.89
C THR A 80 2.91 -4.81 19.72
N GLY A 81 1.99 -5.59 19.14
CA GLY A 81 1.28 -5.28 17.91
C GLY A 81 2.11 -5.55 16.65
N GLU A 82 3.30 -6.15 16.77
CA GLU A 82 4.14 -6.45 15.61
C GLU A 82 3.54 -7.54 14.74
N LEU A 83 3.39 -7.23 13.46
CA LEU A 83 2.90 -8.11 12.42
C LEU A 83 4.00 -8.32 11.38
N VAL A 84 4.23 -9.57 11.01
CA VAL A 84 5.03 -9.93 9.84
C VAL A 84 4.14 -10.63 8.82
N ALA A 85 4.09 -10.13 7.61
CA ALA A 85 3.24 -10.68 6.57
C ALA A 85 3.92 -10.63 5.19
N GLU A 86 3.48 -11.49 4.28
CA GLU A 86 3.90 -11.50 2.89
C GLU A 86 3.31 -10.32 2.09
N PRO A 87 3.96 -9.89 1.02
CA PRO A 87 3.61 -8.66 0.29
C PRO A 87 2.25 -8.70 -0.40
N GLY A 88 1.68 -9.88 -0.65
CA GLY A 88 0.38 -10.08 -1.29
C GLY A 88 -0.80 -9.96 -0.33
N VAL A 89 -0.60 -9.92 0.98
CA VAL A 89 -1.66 -9.65 1.96
C VAL A 89 -2.26 -8.28 1.68
N THR A 90 -3.61 -8.18 1.68
CA THR A 90 -4.33 -6.92 1.45
C THR A 90 -4.75 -6.26 2.75
N PHE A 91 -5.04 -4.95 2.70
CA PHE A 91 -5.67 -4.26 3.82
C PHE A 91 -7.03 -4.88 4.19
N ALA A 92 -7.80 -5.38 3.20
CA ALA A 92 -9.04 -6.11 3.47
C ALA A 92 -8.80 -7.36 4.32
N ASP A 93 -7.73 -8.12 4.04
CA ASP A 93 -7.36 -9.29 4.83
C ASP A 93 -6.95 -8.88 6.25
N LEU A 94 -6.16 -7.83 6.39
CA LEU A 94 -5.75 -7.30 7.70
C LEU A 94 -6.95 -6.81 8.52
N LEU A 95 -7.84 -6.05 7.92
CA LEU A 95 -9.07 -5.58 8.60
C LEU A 95 -9.92 -6.77 9.05
N ARG A 96 -10.15 -7.75 8.18
CA ARG A 96 -10.94 -8.93 8.52
C ARG A 96 -10.35 -9.75 9.66
N ILE A 97 -9.02 -9.87 9.72
CA ILE A 97 -8.32 -10.70 10.70
C ILE A 97 -8.12 -9.95 12.02
N PHE A 98 -7.66 -8.71 11.97
CA PHE A 98 -7.12 -8.00 13.13
C PHE A 98 -8.10 -7.01 13.76
N LEU A 99 -9.02 -6.41 13.01
CA LEU A 99 -9.98 -5.46 13.56
C LEU A 99 -10.93 -6.08 14.60
N PRO A 100 -11.43 -7.33 14.43
CA PRO A 100 -12.18 -8.03 15.50
C PRO A 100 -11.36 -8.28 16.76
N ARG A 101 -10.02 -8.26 16.62
CA ARG A 101 -9.05 -8.39 17.73
C ARG A 101 -8.61 -7.05 18.31
N ARG A 102 -9.26 -5.96 17.87
CA ARG A 102 -8.95 -4.58 18.28
C ARG A 102 -7.56 -4.10 17.86
N PHE A 103 -7.10 -4.55 16.69
CA PHE A 103 -5.88 -4.04 16.07
C PHE A 103 -6.17 -3.48 14.68
N LEU A 104 -5.56 -2.33 14.38
CA LEU A 104 -5.71 -1.61 13.11
C LEU A 104 -4.34 -1.26 12.55
N VAL A 105 -4.24 -1.22 11.22
CA VAL A 105 -3.05 -0.71 10.51
C VAL A 105 -2.98 0.80 10.69
N PRO A 106 -1.81 1.38 11.04
CA PRO A 106 -1.67 2.81 11.32
C PRO A 106 -2.09 3.72 10.16
N VAL A 107 -1.78 3.29 8.93
CA VAL A 107 -2.11 4.02 7.70
C VAL A 107 -2.82 3.08 6.74
N THR A 108 -3.98 3.49 6.25
CA THR A 108 -4.79 2.73 5.29
C THR A 108 -5.07 3.59 4.06
N PRO A 109 -4.74 3.13 2.85
CA PRO A 109 -5.04 3.87 1.62
C PRO A 109 -6.56 3.90 1.37
N GLY A 110 -7.00 4.68 0.38
CA GLY A 110 -8.40 4.83 -0.01
C GLY A 110 -9.07 3.56 -0.54
N THR A 111 -8.35 2.44 -0.62
CA THR A 111 -8.90 1.14 -1.00
C THR A 111 -8.33 0.03 -0.13
N ALA A 112 -9.21 -0.84 0.37
CA ALA A 112 -8.82 -2.02 1.14
C ALA A 112 -8.21 -3.15 0.26
N PHE A 113 -8.26 -3.03 -1.05
CA PHE A 113 -7.73 -4.04 -1.99
C PHE A 113 -6.27 -3.82 -2.37
N ALA A 114 -5.61 -2.77 -1.91
CA ALA A 114 -4.16 -2.63 -2.04
C ALA A 114 -3.45 -3.72 -1.24
N THR A 115 -2.27 -4.13 -1.70
CA THR A 115 -1.43 -5.13 -1.02
C THR A 115 -0.36 -4.45 -0.18
N LEU A 116 0.17 -5.14 0.83
CA LEU A 116 1.27 -4.62 1.66
C LEU A 116 2.50 -4.26 0.82
N GLY A 117 2.91 -5.13 -0.12
CA GLY A 117 4.03 -4.82 -1.02
C GLY A 117 3.77 -3.59 -1.90
N GLY A 118 2.52 -3.42 -2.38
CA GLY A 118 2.11 -2.23 -3.10
C GLY A 118 2.08 -0.97 -2.22
N ALA A 119 1.70 -1.12 -0.95
CA ALA A 119 1.71 -0.03 0.03
C ALA A 119 3.13 0.47 0.31
N VAL A 120 4.08 -0.45 0.49
CA VAL A 120 5.53 -0.14 0.59
C VAL A 120 6.03 0.55 -0.67
N ALA A 121 5.77 -0.05 -1.83
CA ALA A 121 6.31 0.44 -3.10
C ALA A 121 5.80 1.84 -3.49
N ASN A 122 4.60 2.22 -3.06
CA ASN A 122 4.02 3.53 -3.35
C ASN A 122 4.05 4.49 -2.15
N ASP A 123 4.59 4.05 -1.02
CA ASP A 123 4.56 4.78 0.26
C ASP A 123 3.18 5.42 0.49
N VAL A 124 2.14 4.57 0.52
CA VAL A 124 0.76 5.03 0.53
C VAL A 124 0.46 5.84 1.79
N HIS A 125 -0.40 6.82 1.65
CA HIS A 125 -0.94 7.60 2.78
C HIS A 125 -2.45 7.37 2.94
N GLY A 126 -2.99 7.76 4.10
CA GLY A 126 -4.40 7.63 4.45
C GLY A 126 -5.06 8.97 4.76
N LYS A 127 -6.28 8.89 5.27
CA LYS A 127 -7.07 10.06 5.71
C LYS A 127 -6.59 10.66 7.02
N ASN A 128 -5.54 10.07 7.61
CA ASN A 128 -4.87 10.50 8.85
C ASN A 128 -3.42 10.94 8.61
N HIS A 129 -3.02 11.19 7.36
CA HIS A 129 -1.63 11.50 6.98
C HIS A 129 -1.05 12.71 7.71
N ASP A 130 -1.87 13.69 8.09
CA ASP A 130 -1.45 14.85 8.86
C ASP A 130 -0.86 14.49 10.23
N ARG A 131 -1.27 13.36 10.81
CA ARG A 131 -0.83 12.89 12.13
C ARG A 131 0.01 11.62 12.06
N ALA A 132 -0.35 10.70 11.16
CA ALA A 132 0.25 9.39 11.05
C ALA A 132 1.35 9.30 9.98
N GLY A 133 1.54 10.33 9.15
CA GLY A 133 2.49 10.28 8.05
C GLY A 133 2.09 9.30 6.95
N SER A 134 3.07 8.65 6.34
CA SER A 134 2.89 7.66 5.30
C SER A 134 3.04 6.22 5.82
N PHE A 135 2.81 5.25 4.96
CA PHE A 135 2.92 3.84 5.33
C PHE A 135 4.34 3.44 5.73
N GLY A 136 5.35 4.01 5.07
CA GLY A 136 6.76 3.74 5.32
C GLY A 136 7.20 4.11 6.75
N ASP A 137 6.60 5.12 7.37
CA ASP A 137 6.90 5.53 8.76
C ASP A 137 6.57 4.43 9.79
N HIS A 138 5.75 3.46 9.41
CA HIS A 138 5.29 2.37 10.27
C HIS A 138 5.88 1.01 9.92
N VAL A 139 6.73 0.94 8.87
CA VAL A 139 7.45 -0.28 8.49
C VAL A 139 8.68 -0.44 9.37
N LEU A 140 8.77 -1.58 10.05
CA LEU A 140 9.90 -1.90 10.94
C LEU A 140 11.09 -2.43 10.16
N TRP A 141 10.83 -3.35 9.22
CA TRP A 141 11.81 -3.91 8.31
C TRP A 141 11.13 -4.62 7.12
N LEU A 142 11.91 -4.89 6.08
CA LEU A 142 11.50 -5.62 4.89
C LEU A 142 12.52 -6.72 4.60
N ASP A 143 12.07 -7.90 4.13
CA ASP A 143 12.93 -8.84 3.42
C ASP A 143 12.77 -8.58 1.91
N LEU A 144 13.87 -8.26 1.25
CA LEU A 144 13.92 -7.83 -0.15
C LEU A 144 14.75 -8.83 -0.96
N LEU A 145 14.17 -9.35 -2.04
CA LEU A 145 14.85 -10.16 -3.04
C LEU A 145 15.44 -9.23 -4.09
N LEU A 146 16.76 -9.15 -4.11
CA LEU A 146 17.53 -8.33 -5.04
C LEU A 146 17.62 -8.98 -6.43
N PRO A 147 17.92 -8.22 -7.49
CA PRO A 147 18.19 -8.75 -8.83
C PRO A 147 19.29 -9.83 -8.88
N SER A 148 20.25 -9.79 -7.95
CA SER A 148 21.29 -10.81 -7.77
C SER A 148 20.77 -12.19 -7.32
N GLY A 149 19.50 -12.27 -6.86
CA GLY A 149 18.93 -13.46 -6.23
C GLY A 149 19.23 -13.56 -4.72
N GLU A 150 19.97 -12.62 -4.16
CA GLU A 150 20.18 -12.49 -2.71
C GLU A 150 18.92 -12.00 -2.04
N ILE A 151 18.61 -12.53 -0.85
CA ILE A 151 17.56 -12.00 0.02
C ILE A 151 18.25 -11.26 1.14
N VAL A 152 17.91 -9.98 1.28
CA VAL A 152 18.49 -9.11 2.30
C VAL A 152 17.39 -8.52 3.18
N ARG A 153 17.70 -8.37 4.47
CA ARG A 153 16.87 -7.56 5.37
C ARG A 153 17.29 -6.11 5.28
N VAL A 154 16.29 -5.23 5.23
CA VAL A 154 16.48 -3.78 5.22
C VAL A 154 15.56 -3.13 6.26
N SER A 155 16.08 -2.15 6.98
CA SER A 155 15.35 -1.40 8.00
C SER A 155 16.00 -0.01 8.17
N PRO A 156 15.44 0.90 8.98
CA PRO A 156 16.11 2.15 9.33
C PRO A 156 17.50 1.96 9.98
N GLN A 157 17.79 0.78 10.56
CA GLN A 157 19.06 0.47 11.24
C GLN A 157 19.96 -0.45 10.41
N GLU A 158 19.38 -1.25 9.49
CA GLU A 158 20.12 -2.19 8.65
C GLU A 158 19.90 -1.83 7.18
N ARG A 159 20.97 -1.41 6.49
CA ARG A 159 20.96 -0.94 5.10
C ARG A 159 19.95 0.23 4.90
N PRO A 160 20.07 1.31 5.68
CA PRO A 160 19.07 2.40 5.73
C PRO A 160 18.83 3.08 4.38
N GLU A 161 19.86 3.21 3.56
CA GLU A 161 19.74 3.79 2.22
C GLU A 161 18.87 2.93 1.29
N LEU A 162 19.07 1.59 1.32
CA LEU A 162 18.26 0.68 0.53
C LEU A 162 16.82 0.61 1.08
N PHE A 163 16.65 0.65 2.40
CA PHE A 163 15.32 0.75 3.01
C PHE A 163 14.59 2.00 2.53
N ALA A 164 15.21 3.17 2.65
CA ALA A 164 14.65 4.44 2.22
C ALA A 164 14.33 4.45 0.70
N ALA A 165 15.21 3.87 -0.14
CA ALA A 165 14.98 3.76 -1.57
C ALA A 165 13.86 2.76 -1.93
N THR A 166 13.52 1.82 -1.05
CA THR A 166 12.47 0.82 -1.27
C THR A 166 11.09 1.38 -0.92
N ILE A 167 11.01 2.20 0.14
CA ILE A 167 9.79 2.92 0.49
C ILE A 167 9.49 3.96 -0.60
N GLY A 168 8.34 3.84 -1.26
CA GLY A 168 8.00 4.70 -2.39
C GLY A 168 8.83 4.45 -3.67
N GLY A 169 9.67 3.41 -3.68
CA GLY A 169 10.58 3.09 -4.80
C GLY A 169 9.93 2.34 -5.97
N LEU A 170 8.60 2.26 -6.01
CA LEU A 170 7.80 1.65 -7.10
C LEU A 170 8.19 0.20 -7.44
N GLY A 171 8.88 -0.50 -6.51
CA GLY A 171 9.34 -1.87 -6.70
C GLY A 171 10.61 -2.00 -7.54
N LEU A 172 11.32 -0.89 -7.79
CA LEU A 172 12.52 -0.88 -8.65
C LEU A 172 13.79 -1.33 -7.92
N THR A 173 13.79 -1.38 -6.59
CA THR A 173 14.94 -1.83 -5.78
C THR A 173 15.01 -3.34 -5.65
N GLY A 174 13.91 -4.04 -5.86
CA GLY A 174 13.79 -5.49 -5.72
C GLY A 174 12.36 -5.94 -5.41
N VAL A 175 12.19 -7.23 -5.18
CA VAL A 175 10.88 -7.80 -4.83
C VAL A 175 10.75 -7.93 -3.31
N VAL A 176 9.81 -7.22 -2.72
CA VAL A 176 9.47 -7.38 -1.30
C VAL A 176 8.92 -8.79 -1.08
N LEU A 177 9.47 -9.52 -0.09
CA LEU A 177 9.07 -10.88 0.28
C LEU A 177 8.36 -10.95 1.63
N ALA A 178 8.73 -10.06 2.55
CA ALA A 178 8.08 -9.91 3.84
C ALA A 178 8.07 -8.43 4.25
N VAL A 179 7.03 -8.05 4.98
CA VAL A 179 6.84 -6.71 5.56
C VAL A 179 6.57 -6.90 7.04
N ALA A 180 7.40 -6.27 7.88
CA ALA A 180 7.14 -6.14 9.31
C ALA A 180 6.61 -4.73 9.58
N LEU A 181 5.48 -4.63 10.27
CA LEU A 181 4.86 -3.38 10.66
C LEU A 181 4.21 -3.51 12.03
N ARG A 182 3.94 -2.37 12.69
CA ARG A 182 3.28 -2.37 13.99
C ARG A 182 1.83 -1.92 13.85
N LEU A 183 0.91 -2.82 14.20
CA LEU A 183 -0.50 -2.50 14.36
C LEU A 183 -0.72 -1.76 15.69
N PHE A 184 -1.70 -0.88 15.75
CA PHE A 184 -2.08 -0.22 16.99
C PHE A 184 -3.42 -0.73 17.52
N ARG A 185 -3.63 -0.61 18.83
CA ARG A 185 -4.89 -1.00 19.46
C ARG A 185 -5.95 0.06 19.27
N VAL A 186 -7.16 -0.37 18.96
CA VAL A 186 -8.35 0.49 18.86
C VAL A 186 -9.39 0.10 19.90
N PRO A 187 -10.12 1.09 20.46
CA PRO A 187 -11.13 0.83 21.48
C PRO A 187 -12.37 0.12 20.91
N SER A 188 -12.62 0.30 19.61
CA SER A 188 -13.80 -0.23 18.91
C SER A 188 -13.45 -0.66 17.48
N PRO A 189 -14.14 -1.64 16.89
CA PRO A 189 -14.07 -1.89 15.45
C PRO A 189 -14.91 -0.90 14.62
N ALA A 190 -15.64 0.01 15.28
CA ALA A 190 -16.41 1.08 14.66
C ALA A 190 -15.68 2.42 14.82
N VAL A 191 -15.97 3.36 13.94
CA VAL A 191 -15.52 4.75 14.02
C VAL A 191 -16.73 5.65 14.29
N THR A 192 -16.50 6.73 15.07
CA THR A 192 -17.47 7.81 15.22
C THR A 192 -17.20 8.84 14.13
N VAL A 193 -18.20 9.14 13.30
CA VAL A 193 -18.09 10.10 12.20
C VAL A 193 -18.93 11.33 12.51
N GLN A 194 -18.33 12.51 12.31
CA GLN A 194 -19.00 13.80 12.32
C GLN A 194 -18.95 14.39 10.91
N GLU A 195 -20.11 14.80 10.40
CA GLU A 195 -20.23 15.45 9.09
C GLU A 195 -20.50 16.94 9.27
N ARG A 196 -19.78 17.78 8.53
CA ARG A 196 -19.99 19.22 8.48
C ARG A 196 -20.13 19.67 7.04
N ARG A 197 -21.25 20.31 6.72
CA ARG A 197 -21.44 20.98 5.43
C ARG A 197 -20.69 22.30 5.43
N VAL A 198 -20.09 22.64 4.29
CA VAL A 198 -19.37 23.88 4.06
C VAL A 198 -19.91 24.55 2.79
N GLY A 199 -20.08 25.87 2.84
CA GLY A 199 -20.76 26.64 1.79
C GLY A 199 -19.85 27.06 0.65
N ASP A 200 -18.57 27.25 0.92
CA ASP A 200 -17.57 27.72 -0.04
C ASP A 200 -16.15 27.25 0.32
N LEU A 201 -15.18 27.64 -0.49
CA LEU A 201 -13.78 27.24 -0.32
C LEU A 201 -13.12 27.84 0.92
N ASP A 202 -13.45 29.09 1.25
CA ASP A 202 -12.85 29.76 2.41
C ASP A 202 -13.29 29.10 3.71
N GLU A 203 -14.60 28.82 3.83
CA GLU A 203 -15.13 28.03 4.95
C GLU A 203 -14.53 26.63 4.99
N PHE A 204 -14.40 25.96 3.81
CA PHE A 204 -13.81 24.62 3.73
C PHE A 204 -12.38 24.60 4.28
N LEU A 205 -11.55 25.54 3.85
CA LEU A 205 -10.13 25.63 4.29
C LEU A 205 -10.03 26.00 5.77
N ALA A 206 -10.88 26.92 6.27
CA ALA A 206 -10.90 27.31 7.67
C ALA A 206 -11.27 26.12 8.57
N VAL A 207 -12.33 25.40 8.24
CA VAL A 207 -12.76 24.22 9.00
C VAL A 207 -11.72 23.11 8.95
N LEU A 208 -11.13 22.85 7.79
CA LEU A 208 -10.08 21.83 7.65
C LEU A 208 -8.87 22.18 8.52
N ALA A 209 -8.43 23.43 8.53
CA ALA A 209 -7.31 23.91 9.36
C ALA A 209 -7.59 23.78 10.87
N GLU A 210 -8.81 24.12 11.29
CA GLU A 210 -9.24 23.99 12.69
C GLU A 210 -9.26 22.52 13.13
N GLN A 211 -9.80 21.64 12.31
CA GLN A 211 -10.05 20.24 12.66
C GLN A 211 -8.83 19.33 12.48
N ARG A 212 -7.86 19.76 11.68
CA ARG A 212 -6.61 19.02 11.44
C ARG A 212 -5.89 18.59 12.72
N ALA A 213 -5.91 19.43 13.76
CA ALA A 213 -5.28 19.13 15.04
C ALA A 213 -6.16 18.27 15.98
N GLN A 214 -7.45 18.15 15.70
CA GLN A 214 -8.43 17.53 16.60
C GLN A 214 -8.87 16.15 16.13
N ALA A 215 -9.05 15.95 14.82
CA ALA A 215 -9.52 14.68 14.26
C ALA A 215 -8.39 13.73 13.91
N THR A 216 -8.58 12.42 14.14
CA THR A 216 -7.66 11.37 13.69
C THR A 216 -7.74 11.20 12.17
N TYR A 217 -8.95 11.16 11.62
CA TYR A 217 -9.17 11.04 10.19
C TYR A 217 -10.00 12.22 9.70
N SER A 218 -9.62 12.78 8.55
CA SER A 218 -10.39 13.82 7.87
C SER A 218 -10.47 13.56 6.38
N VAL A 219 -11.64 13.77 5.79
CA VAL A 219 -11.84 13.71 4.35
C VAL A 219 -12.85 14.77 3.92
N GLY A 220 -12.50 15.47 2.84
CA GLY A 220 -13.38 16.47 2.25
C GLY A 220 -13.92 16.01 0.89
N TRP A 221 -15.20 16.19 0.70
CA TRP A 221 -15.92 15.97 -0.54
C TRP A 221 -16.36 17.32 -1.09
N ILE A 222 -15.78 17.78 -2.19
CA ILE A 222 -16.11 19.08 -2.78
C ILE A 222 -16.93 18.91 -4.06
N ASP A 223 -17.83 19.84 -4.30
CA ASP A 223 -18.51 19.97 -5.59
C ASP A 223 -17.56 20.60 -6.61
N ALA A 224 -16.92 19.75 -7.41
CA ALA A 224 -15.94 20.18 -8.40
C ALA A 224 -16.55 20.99 -9.57
N LEU A 225 -17.87 21.05 -9.70
CA LEU A 225 -18.57 21.81 -10.73
C LEU A 225 -19.08 23.15 -10.21
N ALA A 226 -19.06 23.38 -8.91
CA ALA A 226 -19.47 24.63 -8.29
C ALA A 226 -18.58 25.81 -8.74
N ARG A 227 -19.18 26.98 -8.92
CA ARG A 227 -18.49 28.19 -9.39
C ARG A 227 -18.95 29.43 -8.62
N GLY A 228 -18.20 30.52 -8.72
CA GLY A 228 -18.52 31.78 -8.07
C GLY A 228 -18.56 31.66 -6.56
N ARG A 229 -19.58 32.19 -5.93
CA ARG A 229 -19.70 32.26 -4.45
C ARG A 229 -19.82 30.90 -3.74
N ILE A 230 -20.11 29.83 -4.47
CA ILE A 230 -20.26 28.47 -3.94
C ILE A 230 -19.10 27.56 -4.37
N LEU A 231 -18.03 28.11 -4.97
CA LEU A 231 -16.83 27.34 -5.30
C LEU A 231 -16.28 26.69 -4.02
N GLY A 232 -16.01 25.39 -4.09
CA GLY A 232 -15.47 24.63 -2.96
C GLY A 232 -16.52 24.20 -1.90
N ARG A 233 -17.81 24.46 -2.13
CA ARG A 233 -18.86 23.90 -1.26
C ARG A 233 -18.76 22.39 -1.18
N GLY A 234 -19.12 21.83 -0.04
CA GLY A 234 -18.98 20.37 0.11
C GLY A 234 -19.37 19.85 1.49
N VAL A 235 -18.84 18.69 1.80
CA VAL A 235 -18.98 18.05 3.12
C VAL A 235 -17.59 17.68 3.62
N LEU A 236 -17.29 17.98 4.86
CA LEU A 236 -16.12 17.52 5.58
C LEU A 236 -16.56 16.44 6.58
N GLU A 237 -15.97 15.26 6.46
CA GLU A 237 -16.13 14.15 7.39
C GLU A 237 -14.90 14.06 8.30
N LEU A 238 -15.13 13.96 9.59
CA LEU A 238 -14.14 13.81 10.63
C LEU A 238 -14.43 12.51 11.36
N ALA A 239 -13.42 11.69 11.61
CA ALA A 239 -13.66 10.40 12.25
C ALA A 239 -12.61 10.07 13.31
N GLU A 240 -13.10 9.40 14.37
CA GLU A 240 -12.31 8.84 15.46
C GLU A 240 -12.59 7.34 15.59
N PRO A 241 -11.52 6.51 15.83
CA PRO A 241 -11.67 5.08 16.05
C PRO A 241 -12.22 4.72 17.41
#